data_916361859ec6be8a5dc8106600514e0e
#
_entry.id   916361859ec6be8a5dc8106600514e0e
#
_cell.length_a   1.000
_cell.length_b   1.000
_cell.length_c   1.000
_cell.angle_alpha   90.00
_cell.angle_beta   90.00
_cell.angle_gamma   90.00
#
_symmetry.space_group_name_H-M   'P 1'
#
loop_
_entity.id
_entity.type
_entity.pdbx_description
1 polymer ?
#
loop_
_entity_poly.entity_id
_entity_poly.type
_entity_poly.pdbx_seq_one_letter_code
_entity_poly.pdbx_strand_id
1 'polypeptide(L)'
;KDFQQIDILINNAGNAHGLSAIQDGNIEDWDAMLDINVKGLLYVSRAIIPQMTTRNSGFIVNIGSIAGKEVYPNGNVYCASKHAVNALNKAMRIDLNKHSIRVSGIHPGAVETEFSEVRFKGDTQKAAKVYTGYKALQAEDIADIIHFVITRPYHVNIEDLVVYPTAQASPTIMNKH
;
A
#
# COMPACT_ATOMS: atom_id res chain seq x y z
N LYS A 1 -21.03 -18.86 2.90
CA LYS A 1 -21.01 -19.37 4.29
C LYS A 1 -19.59 -19.59 4.84
N ASP A 2 -18.58 -19.67 3.96
CA ASP A 2 -17.22 -20.12 4.34
C ASP A 2 -16.33 -18.97 4.88
N PHE A 3 -16.77 -17.72 4.83
CA PHE A 3 -16.04 -16.55 5.31
C PHE A 3 -16.78 -15.81 6.44
N GLN A 4 -17.34 -16.56 7.38
CA GLN A 4 -18.09 -15.98 8.51
C GLN A 4 -17.15 -15.31 9.54
N GLN A 5 -15.89 -15.75 9.59
CA GLN A 5 -14.87 -15.17 10.47
C GLN A 5 -13.62 -14.83 9.67
N ILE A 6 -13.23 -13.56 9.69
CA ILE A 6 -12.01 -13.06 9.07
C ILE A 6 -11.04 -12.66 10.18
N ASP A 7 -9.92 -13.36 10.28
CA ASP A 7 -8.90 -13.13 11.31
C ASP A 7 -7.85 -12.12 10.85
N ILE A 8 -7.58 -12.08 9.54
CA ILE A 8 -6.58 -11.18 8.94
C ILE A 8 -7.21 -10.48 7.75
N LEU A 9 -7.15 -9.16 7.74
CA LEU A 9 -7.52 -8.33 6.60
C LEU A 9 -6.26 -7.73 5.97
N ILE A 10 -6.03 -8.01 4.69
CA ILE A 10 -4.94 -7.37 3.93
C ILE A 10 -5.56 -6.41 2.92
N ASN A 11 -5.48 -5.12 3.19
CA ASN A 11 -5.89 -4.06 2.28
C ASN A 11 -4.78 -3.83 1.25
N ASN A 12 -4.75 -4.67 0.21
CA ASN A 12 -3.75 -4.63 -0.84
C ASN A 12 -4.22 -3.87 -2.09
N ALA A 13 -5.52 -3.81 -2.34
CA ALA A 13 -6.06 -3.15 -3.53
C ALA A 13 -5.61 -1.68 -3.60
N GLY A 14 -5.04 -1.31 -4.72
CA GLY A 14 -4.56 0.04 -4.95
C GLY A 14 -3.97 0.19 -6.35
N ASN A 15 -4.05 1.41 -6.89
CA ASN A 15 -3.55 1.72 -8.22
C ASN A 15 -2.89 3.10 -8.27
N ALA A 16 -2.28 3.39 -9.42
CA ALA A 16 -1.88 4.72 -9.83
C ALA A 16 -2.29 4.92 -11.28
N HIS A 17 -2.64 6.14 -11.63
CA HIS A 17 -2.99 6.55 -12.99
C HIS A 17 -2.22 7.81 -13.37
N GLY A 18 -1.57 7.76 -14.53
CA GLY A 18 -0.81 8.87 -15.06
C GLY A 18 0.46 9.24 -14.26
N LEU A 19 1.19 10.17 -14.80
CA LEU A 19 2.39 10.78 -14.21
C LEU A 19 2.56 12.16 -14.83
N SER A 20 1.83 13.16 -14.34
CA SER A 20 1.79 14.53 -14.89
C SER A 20 1.97 15.53 -13.76
N ALA A 21 2.47 16.72 -14.09
CA ALA A 21 2.46 17.84 -13.16
C ALA A 21 1.00 18.18 -12.76
N ILE A 22 0.81 18.82 -11.60
CA ILE A 22 -0.54 19.01 -11.05
C ILE A 22 -1.45 19.83 -11.95
N GLN A 23 -0.92 20.83 -12.66
CA GLN A 23 -1.68 21.67 -13.58
C GLN A 23 -2.12 20.92 -14.87
N ASP A 24 -1.45 19.80 -15.19
CA ASP A 24 -1.69 19.00 -16.40
C ASP A 24 -2.36 17.64 -16.06
N GLY A 25 -2.80 17.47 -14.82
CA GLY A 25 -3.37 16.22 -14.35
C GLY A 25 -4.78 15.96 -14.87
N ASN A 26 -5.14 14.70 -15.01
CA ASN A 26 -6.47 14.26 -15.40
C ASN A 26 -7.32 14.02 -14.13
N ILE A 27 -8.47 14.67 -14.04
CA ILE A 27 -9.36 14.61 -12.87
C ILE A 27 -9.91 13.20 -12.67
N GLU A 28 -10.27 12.49 -13.73
CA GLU A 28 -10.79 11.12 -13.67
C GLU A 28 -9.73 10.15 -13.11
N ASP A 29 -8.46 10.34 -13.46
CA ASP A 29 -7.36 9.58 -12.89
C ASP A 29 -7.19 9.86 -11.40
N TRP A 30 -7.39 11.11 -10.98
CA TRP A 30 -7.31 11.51 -9.57
C TRP A 30 -8.44 10.89 -8.76
N ASP A 31 -9.67 10.98 -9.27
CA ASP A 31 -10.85 10.39 -8.61
C ASP A 31 -10.67 8.88 -8.47
N ALA A 32 -10.24 8.18 -9.53
CA ALA A 32 -9.99 6.75 -9.49
C ALA A 32 -8.94 6.36 -8.44
N MET A 33 -7.84 7.13 -8.32
CA MET A 33 -6.83 6.87 -7.29
C MET A 33 -7.35 7.10 -5.87
N LEU A 34 -8.14 8.16 -5.63
CA LEU A 34 -8.72 8.44 -4.32
C LEU A 34 -9.81 7.44 -3.96
N ASP A 35 -10.64 7.07 -4.91
CA ASP A 35 -11.72 6.12 -4.71
C ASP A 35 -11.19 4.73 -4.35
N ILE A 36 -10.20 4.23 -5.09
CA ILE A 36 -9.66 2.89 -4.84
C ILE A 36 -8.71 2.89 -3.63
N ASN A 37 -7.71 3.77 -3.61
CA ASN A 37 -6.65 3.72 -2.60
C ASN A 37 -7.13 4.15 -1.21
N VAL A 38 -8.10 5.07 -1.12
CA VAL A 38 -8.56 5.65 0.14
C VAL A 38 -9.96 5.16 0.51
N LYS A 39 -10.97 5.45 -0.33
CA LYS A 39 -12.35 5.07 -0.01
C LYS A 39 -12.53 3.55 -0.03
N GLY A 40 -11.94 2.84 -1.00
CA GLY A 40 -11.99 1.38 -1.09
C GLY A 40 -11.43 0.72 0.17
N LEU A 41 -10.26 1.17 0.64
CA LEU A 41 -9.67 0.70 1.90
C LEU A 41 -10.62 0.93 3.08
N LEU A 42 -11.21 2.13 3.18
CA LEU A 42 -12.15 2.47 4.25
C LEU A 42 -13.42 1.60 4.20
N TYR A 43 -13.99 1.36 3.01
CA TYR A 43 -15.21 0.59 2.86
C TYR A 43 -15.01 -0.88 3.27
N VAL A 44 -13.93 -1.50 2.81
CA VAL A 44 -13.59 -2.88 3.19
C VAL A 44 -13.30 -2.97 4.69
N SER A 45 -12.50 -2.06 5.22
CA SER A 45 -12.20 -2.01 6.65
C SER A 45 -13.46 -1.83 7.48
N ARG A 46 -14.35 -0.91 7.10
CA ARG A 46 -15.63 -0.68 7.78
C ARG A 46 -16.55 -1.90 7.78
N ALA A 47 -16.50 -2.72 6.74
CA ALA A 47 -17.28 -3.96 6.65
C ALA A 47 -16.71 -5.08 7.54
N ILE A 48 -15.39 -5.15 7.71
CA ILE A 48 -14.71 -6.27 8.38
C ILE A 48 -14.43 -5.99 9.86
N ILE A 49 -14.03 -4.78 10.23
CA ILE A 49 -13.62 -4.42 11.60
C ILE A 49 -14.68 -4.77 12.68
N PRO A 50 -16.00 -4.57 12.46
CA PRO A 50 -16.99 -4.89 13.50
C PRO A 50 -16.93 -6.33 14.01
N GLN A 51 -16.71 -7.32 13.14
CA GLN A 51 -16.57 -8.70 13.57
C GLN A 51 -15.29 -8.96 14.39
N MET A 52 -14.21 -8.22 14.09
CA MET A 52 -12.95 -8.29 14.84
C MET A 52 -13.10 -7.65 16.23
N THR A 53 -13.75 -6.49 16.32
CA THR A 53 -13.98 -5.79 17.59
C THR A 53 -14.89 -6.58 18.52
N THR A 54 -15.93 -7.26 17.99
CA THR A 54 -16.83 -8.10 18.77
C THR A 54 -16.10 -9.24 19.50
N ARG A 55 -15.09 -9.83 18.87
CA ARG A 55 -14.30 -10.92 19.47
C ARG A 55 -12.98 -10.48 20.10
N ASN A 56 -12.67 -9.16 20.07
CA ASN A 56 -11.42 -8.59 20.55
C ASN A 56 -10.17 -9.30 19.97
N SER A 57 -10.19 -9.60 18.68
CA SER A 57 -9.09 -10.30 18.00
C SER A 57 -9.13 -10.02 16.51
N GLY A 58 -7.97 -9.73 15.93
CA GLY A 58 -7.81 -9.52 14.50
C GLY A 58 -6.45 -8.92 14.14
N PHE A 59 -6.15 -8.95 12.85
CA PHE A 59 -4.98 -8.29 12.30
C PHE A 59 -5.34 -7.59 10.98
N ILE A 60 -4.94 -6.33 10.85
CA ILE A 60 -5.12 -5.54 9.63
C ILE A 60 -3.74 -5.18 9.09
N VAL A 61 -3.50 -5.48 7.81
CA VAL A 61 -2.29 -5.06 7.08
C VAL A 61 -2.72 -4.13 5.96
N ASN A 62 -2.20 -2.91 5.96
CA ASN A 62 -2.46 -1.92 4.92
C ASN A 62 -1.23 -1.78 4.01
N ILE A 63 -1.39 -2.03 2.71
CA ILE A 63 -0.30 -1.86 1.75
C ILE A 63 -0.23 -0.40 1.32
N GLY A 64 0.74 0.28 1.91
CA GLY A 64 1.08 1.66 1.59
C GLY A 64 1.97 1.78 0.36
N SER A 65 2.97 2.61 0.46
CA SER A 65 4.07 2.83 -0.50
C SER A 65 5.07 3.79 0.12
N ILE A 66 6.30 3.79 -0.37
CA ILE A 66 7.26 4.90 -0.11
C ILE A 66 6.68 6.24 -0.56
N ALA A 67 5.78 6.25 -1.54
CA ALA A 67 5.00 7.43 -1.96
C ALA A 67 4.07 7.98 -0.86
N GLY A 68 3.82 7.22 0.20
CA GLY A 68 3.12 7.66 1.41
C GLY A 68 4.05 8.19 2.51
N LYS A 69 5.34 8.22 2.26
CA LYS A 69 6.39 8.75 3.14
C LYS A 69 7.06 9.97 2.54
N GLU A 70 7.28 9.96 1.24
CA GLU A 70 7.93 11.03 0.49
C GLU A 70 7.18 11.30 -0.80
N VAL A 71 7.22 12.55 -1.27
CA VAL A 71 6.65 12.94 -2.56
C VAL A 71 7.72 12.96 -3.63
N TYR A 72 7.32 12.78 -4.88
CA TYR A 72 8.21 12.86 -6.04
C TYR A 72 7.55 13.63 -7.18
N PRO A 73 8.33 14.19 -8.12
CA PRO A 73 7.79 14.94 -9.24
C PRO A 73 6.72 14.17 -10.01
N ASN A 74 5.63 14.83 -10.33
CA ASN A 74 4.47 14.30 -11.05
C ASN A 74 3.68 13.18 -10.34
N GLY A 75 4.06 12.81 -9.11
CA GLY A 75 3.40 11.78 -8.32
C GLY A 75 2.21 12.28 -7.47
N ASN A 76 1.88 13.54 -7.54
CA ASN A 76 0.95 14.35 -6.75
C ASN A 76 -0.19 13.58 -6.05
N VAL A 77 -1.29 13.26 -6.74
CA VAL A 77 -2.46 12.62 -6.12
C VAL A 77 -2.18 11.17 -5.70
N TYR A 78 -1.34 10.44 -6.43
CA TYR A 78 -0.91 9.12 -5.95
C TYR A 78 -0.18 9.23 -4.58
N CYS A 79 0.78 10.16 -4.47
CA CYS A 79 1.46 10.39 -3.19
C CYS A 79 0.46 10.83 -2.11
N ALA A 80 -0.46 11.73 -2.41
CA ALA A 80 -1.51 12.16 -1.47
C ALA A 80 -2.36 10.97 -1.00
N SER A 81 -2.81 10.10 -1.91
CA SER A 81 -3.58 8.90 -1.57
C SER A 81 -2.82 7.95 -0.66
N LYS A 82 -1.52 7.74 -0.92
CA LYS A 82 -0.67 6.87 -0.09
C LYS A 82 -0.28 7.50 1.25
N HIS A 83 -0.18 8.83 1.35
CA HIS A 83 -0.09 9.54 2.62
C HIS A 83 -1.38 9.37 3.43
N ALA A 84 -2.54 9.43 2.78
CA ALA A 84 -3.83 9.15 3.44
C ALA A 84 -3.87 7.71 3.99
N VAL A 85 -3.44 6.72 3.22
CA VAL A 85 -3.33 5.32 3.70
C VAL A 85 -2.43 5.21 4.92
N ASN A 86 -1.29 5.90 4.93
CA ASN A 86 -0.39 5.92 6.08
C ASN A 86 -1.05 6.54 7.33
N ALA A 87 -1.77 7.65 7.16
CA ALA A 87 -2.53 8.28 8.25
C ALA A 87 -3.64 7.36 8.77
N LEU A 88 -4.40 6.71 7.86
CA LEU A 88 -5.46 5.77 8.21
C LEU A 88 -4.91 4.53 8.94
N ASN A 89 -3.74 4.02 8.55
CA ASN A 89 -3.07 2.92 9.27
C ASN A 89 -2.83 3.29 10.74
N LYS A 90 -2.30 4.48 10.98
CA LYS A 90 -2.04 4.97 12.34
C LYS A 90 -3.34 5.20 13.13
N ALA A 91 -4.35 5.79 12.50
CA ALA A 91 -5.67 6.01 13.10
C ALA A 91 -6.33 4.68 13.50
N MET A 92 -6.37 3.71 12.58
CA MET A 92 -6.91 2.36 12.88
C MET A 92 -6.17 1.72 14.06
N ARG A 93 -4.85 1.84 14.15
CA ARG A 93 -4.09 1.28 15.27
C ARG A 93 -4.48 1.91 16.60
N ILE A 94 -4.71 3.22 16.64
CA ILE A 94 -5.16 3.93 17.85
C ILE A 94 -6.58 3.50 18.23
N ASP A 95 -7.51 3.53 17.28
CA ASP A 95 -8.94 3.26 17.54
C ASP A 95 -9.19 1.81 17.96
N LEU A 96 -8.40 0.86 17.42
CA LEU A 96 -8.59 -0.57 17.62
C LEU A 96 -7.72 -1.17 18.72
N ASN A 97 -6.83 -0.38 19.32
CA ASN A 97 -5.93 -0.84 20.38
C ASN A 97 -6.70 -1.47 21.56
N LYS A 98 -7.76 -0.85 22.02
CA LYS A 98 -8.62 -1.36 23.13
C LYS A 98 -9.29 -2.70 22.81
N HIS A 99 -9.36 -3.08 21.53
CA HIS A 99 -9.92 -4.35 21.07
C HIS A 99 -8.84 -5.40 20.77
N SER A 100 -7.59 -5.14 21.16
CA SER A 100 -6.48 -6.04 20.92
C SER A 100 -6.27 -6.42 19.45
N ILE A 101 -6.67 -5.56 18.52
CA ILE A 101 -6.49 -5.74 17.09
C ILE A 101 -5.16 -5.10 16.68
N ARG A 102 -4.32 -5.88 16.01
CA ARG A 102 -3.04 -5.39 15.47
C ARG A 102 -3.25 -4.70 14.13
N VAL A 103 -2.50 -3.64 13.88
CA VAL A 103 -2.54 -2.90 12.60
C VAL A 103 -1.13 -2.58 12.15
N SER A 104 -0.81 -2.94 10.92
CA SER A 104 0.52 -2.77 10.32
C SER A 104 0.42 -2.11 8.94
N GLY A 105 1.34 -1.19 8.66
CA GLY A 105 1.56 -0.61 7.34
C GLY A 105 2.82 -1.20 6.70
N ILE A 106 2.72 -1.68 5.46
CA ILE A 106 3.86 -2.10 4.66
C ILE A 106 3.99 -1.14 3.49
N HIS A 107 5.17 -0.54 3.33
CA HIS A 107 5.43 0.55 2.39
C HIS A 107 6.53 0.17 1.40
N PRO A 108 6.18 -0.54 0.31
CA PRO A 108 7.14 -0.94 -0.70
C PRO A 108 7.67 0.25 -1.52
N GLY A 109 8.93 0.11 -1.95
CA GLY A 109 9.49 0.84 -3.06
C GLY A 109 9.03 0.29 -4.41
N ALA A 110 9.95 0.19 -5.36
CA ALA A 110 9.65 -0.33 -6.69
C ALA A 110 9.46 -1.86 -6.66
N VAL A 111 8.22 -2.30 -6.86
CA VAL A 111 7.85 -3.72 -7.04
C VAL A 111 7.43 -3.93 -8.48
N GLU A 112 8.02 -4.90 -9.15
CA GLU A 112 7.68 -5.26 -10.52
C GLU A 112 6.40 -6.11 -10.54
N THR A 113 5.32 -5.50 -10.98
CA THR A 113 3.99 -6.08 -11.10
C THR A 113 3.23 -5.39 -12.23
N GLU A 114 1.99 -5.73 -12.46
CA GLU A 114 1.09 -5.04 -13.41
C GLU A 114 0.81 -3.55 -13.03
N PHE A 115 1.25 -3.10 -11.87
CA PHE A 115 1.02 -1.74 -11.38
C PHE A 115 1.49 -0.66 -12.36
N SER A 116 2.67 -0.84 -12.99
CA SER A 116 3.19 0.11 -13.96
C SER A 116 2.39 0.10 -15.27
N GLU A 117 1.87 -1.04 -15.69
CA GLU A 117 1.00 -1.13 -16.87
C GLU A 117 -0.32 -0.39 -16.65
N VAL A 118 -0.94 -0.58 -15.47
CA VAL A 118 -2.15 0.17 -15.07
C VAL A 118 -1.86 1.66 -15.03
N ARG A 119 -0.74 2.08 -14.41
CA ARG A 119 -0.34 3.49 -14.32
C ARG A 119 -0.21 4.14 -15.69
N PHE A 120 0.38 3.46 -16.65
CA PHE A 120 0.59 3.97 -18.00
C PHE A 120 -0.50 3.56 -19.00
N LYS A 121 -1.68 3.13 -18.49
CA LYS A 121 -2.87 2.84 -19.32
C LYS A 121 -2.59 1.82 -20.44
N GLY A 122 -1.79 0.80 -20.15
CA GLY A 122 -1.43 -0.27 -21.07
C GLY A 122 -0.20 0.02 -21.95
N ASP A 123 0.51 1.13 -21.74
CA ASP A 123 1.80 1.38 -22.40
C ASP A 123 2.88 0.48 -21.77
N THR A 124 2.98 -0.74 -22.31
CA THR A 124 3.93 -1.76 -21.82
C THR A 124 5.38 -1.36 -21.97
N GLN A 125 5.71 -0.52 -22.98
CA GLN A 125 7.08 -0.03 -23.19
C GLN A 125 7.49 0.95 -22.07
N LYS A 126 6.60 1.86 -21.69
CA LYS A 126 6.83 2.75 -20.54
C LYS A 126 6.88 1.98 -19.23
N ALA A 127 5.98 1.02 -19.05
CA ALA A 127 5.95 0.16 -17.87
C ALA A 127 7.28 -0.59 -17.68
N ALA A 128 7.77 -1.25 -18.72
CA ALA A 128 9.04 -1.99 -18.69
C ALA A 128 10.25 -1.09 -18.37
N LYS A 129 10.29 0.15 -18.91
CA LYS A 129 11.38 1.10 -18.64
C LYS A 129 11.52 1.48 -17.16
N VAL A 130 10.47 1.35 -16.37
CA VAL A 130 10.53 1.64 -14.92
C VAL A 130 11.56 0.73 -14.25
N TYR A 131 11.58 -0.54 -14.63
CA TYR A 131 12.39 -1.58 -14.00
C TYR A 131 13.73 -1.86 -14.70
N THR A 132 14.05 -1.14 -15.77
CA THR A 132 15.29 -1.34 -16.52
C THR A 132 16.51 -0.90 -15.72
N GLY A 133 17.56 -1.75 -15.70
CA GLY A 133 18.87 -1.45 -15.15
C GLY A 133 19.02 -1.70 -13.65
N TYR A 134 18.05 -2.39 -13.00
CA TYR A 134 18.17 -2.84 -11.62
C TYR A 134 17.22 -4.02 -11.33
N LYS A 135 17.45 -4.72 -10.24
CA LYS A 135 16.54 -5.76 -9.75
C LYS A 135 15.51 -5.12 -8.84
N ALA A 136 14.26 -5.02 -9.31
CA ALA A 136 13.13 -4.57 -8.50
C ALA A 136 12.72 -5.63 -7.49
N LEU A 137 11.94 -5.24 -6.46
CA LEU A 137 11.22 -6.19 -5.61
C LEU A 137 10.20 -6.96 -6.47
N GLN A 138 9.90 -8.18 -6.06
CA GLN A 138 8.85 -9.00 -6.65
C GLN A 138 7.66 -9.10 -5.68
N ALA A 139 6.51 -9.55 -6.19
CA ALA A 139 5.32 -9.72 -5.37
C ALA A 139 5.57 -10.69 -4.20
N GLU A 140 6.37 -11.72 -4.43
CA GLU A 140 6.77 -12.74 -3.46
C GLU A 140 7.56 -12.13 -2.30
N ASP A 141 8.46 -11.16 -2.56
CA ASP A 141 9.22 -10.48 -1.51
C ASP A 141 8.27 -9.76 -0.54
N ILE A 142 7.22 -9.14 -1.07
CA ILE A 142 6.20 -8.45 -0.24
C ILE A 142 5.32 -9.47 0.50
N ALA A 143 4.96 -10.58 -0.13
CA ALA A 143 4.19 -11.64 0.50
C ALA A 143 4.94 -12.26 1.68
N ASP A 144 6.24 -12.52 1.55
CA ASP A 144 7.10 -13.02 2.63
C ASP A 144 7.19 -12.04 3.80
N ILE A 145 7.28 -10.74 3.52
CA ILE A 145 7.27 -9.70 4.54
C ILE A 145 5.92 -9.64 5.26
N ILE A 146 4.80 -9.72 4.52
CA ILE A 146 3.48 -9.80 5.13
C ILE A 146 3.39 -11.01 6.04
N HIS A 147 3.82 -12.19 5.56
CA HIS A 147 3.84 -13.42 6.35
C HIS A 147 4.69 -13.26 7.62
N PHE A 148 5.88 -12.69 7.50
CA PHE A 148 6.73 -12.39 8.67
C PHE A 148 5.99 -11.51 9.67
N VAL A 149 5.33 -10.44 9.25
CA VAL A 149 4.64 -9.49 10.13
C VAL A 149 3.47 -10.16 10.87
N ILE A 150 2.61 -10.89 10.15
CA ILE A 150 1.40 -11.50 10.72
C ILE A 150 1.70 -12.68 11.67
N THR A 151 2.84 -13.35 11.48
CA THR A 151 3.26 -14.50 12.29
C THR A 151 4.04 -14.13 13.55
N ARG A 152 4.25 -12.85 13.84
CA ARG A 152 4.89 -12.44 15.11
C ARG A 152 4.01 -12.80 16.30
N PRO A 153 4.61 -13.06 17.49
CA PRO A 153 3.85 -13.30 18.71
C PRO A 153 2.79 -12.24 18.95
N TYR A 154 1.66 -12.62 19.52
CA TYR A 154 0.47 -11.77 19.60
C TYR A 154 0.71 -10.39 20.24
N HIS A 155 1.60 -10.30 21.24
CA HIS A 155 1.96 -9.04 21.90
C HIS A 155 2.89 -8.14 21.07
N VAL A 156 3.36 -8.62 19.90
CA VAL A 156 4.23 -7.86 18.98
C VAL A 156 3.39 -7.30 17.85
N ASN A 157 3.41 -5.98 17.69
CA ASN A 157 2.84 -5.30 16.54
C ASN A 157 3.93 -4.50 15.82
N ILE A 158 4.30 -4.92 14.62
CA ILE A 158 5.17 -4.15 13.74
C ILE A 158 4.29 -3.10 13.06
N GLU A 159 4.38 -1.86 13.51
CA GLU A 159 3.46 -0.81 13.06
C GLU A 159 3.69 -0.37 11.63
N ASP A 160 4.95 -0.20 11.27
CA ASP A 160 5.36 0.45 10.02
C ASP A 160 6.63 -0.22 9.48
N LEU A 161 6.61 -0.65 8.23
CA LEU A 161 7.74 -1.31 7.61
C LEU A 161 7.93 -0.80 6.19
N VAL A 162 9.06 -0.16 5.93
CA VAL A 162 9.46 0.33 4.61
C VAL A 162 10.43 -0.64 3.97
N VAL A 163 10.19 -0.99 2.71
CA VAL A 163 10.98 -1.99 1.97
C VAL A 163 11.41 -1.41 0.63
N TYR A 164 12.70 -1.40 0.41
CA TYR A 164 13.28 -0.94 -0.86
C TYR A 164 14.01 -2.07 -1.57
N PRO A 165 14.01 -2.12 -2.91
CA PRO A 165 15.05 -2.87 -3.61
C PRO A 165 16.41 -2.24 -3.27
N THR A 166 17.46 -3.04 -3.17
CA THR A 166 18.81 -2.56 -2.79
C THR A 166 19.30 -1.39 -3.67
N ALA A 167 18.87 -1.36 -4.92
CA ALA A 167 19.23 -0.29 -5.85
C ALA A 167 18.51 1.03 -5.60
N GLN A 168 17.45 1.05 -4.80
CA GLN A 168 16.61 2.23 -4.57
C GLN A 168 16.90 2.87 -3.20
N ALA A 169 17.33 4.12 -3.17
CA ALA A 169 17.59 4.87 -1.94
C ALA A 169 16.43 5.80 -1.55
N SER A 170 15.64 6.28 -2.51
CA SER A 170 14.45 7.12 -2.31
C SER A 170 13.50 6.96 -3.50
N PRO A 171 12.32 7.61 -3.50
CA PRO A 171 11.44 7.59 -4.67
C PRO A 171 12.08 8.07 -5.97
N THR A 172 13.14 8.88 -5.88
CA THR A 172 13.80 9.49 -7.05
C THR A 172 15.25 9.07 -7.25
N ILE A 173 15.85 8.38 -6.29
CA ILE A 173 17.25 7.96 -6.36
C ILE A 173 17.33 6.45 -6.60
N MET A 174 17.80 6.09 -7.79
CA MET A 174 17.94 4.71 -8.24
C MET A 174 19.35 4.47 -8.79
N ASN A 175 20.06 3.48 -8.26
CA ASN A 175 21.34 3.03 -8.81
C ASN A 175 21.06 2.03 -9.94
N LYS A 176 21.24 2.47 -11.17
CA LYS A 176 21.03 1.66 -12.39
C LYS A 176 22.36 1.30 -13.03
N HIS A 177 22.48 0.07 -13.48
CA HIS A 177 23.65 -0.47 -14.16
C HIS A 177 23.35 -0.82 -15.60
#